data_776cdb780a64cced812769660035b2c1
#
_entry.id   776cdb780a64cced812769660035b2c1
#
_cell.length_a   1.000
_cell.length_b   1.000
_cell.length_c   1.000
_cell.angle_alpha   90.00
_cell.angle_beta   90.00
_cell.angle_gamma   90.00
#
_symmetry.space_group_name_H-M   'P 1'
#
loop_
_entity.id
_entity.type
_entity.pdbx_description
1 polymer ?
#
loop_
_entity_poly.entity_id
_entity_poly.type
_entity_poly.pdbx_seq_one_letter_code
_entity_poly.pdbx_strand_id
1 'polypeptide(L)'
;MRILSIVIFLGLAYLLVWPVPVKPVAVEMPVDAGFTGDFAENNALGVAQLIRLPGAEIGPEDIAVMPDGTIYTTSLSGTLYRINGAEPVEVDQLGGRPLGLKAGPDGALFIADSYRGVMRWTGPGTLDTLVGDINGAPVIYANQLDVARDGTIYFSNSSDRFDPETMGGTKPTSVLTIWEQSDTGYVARRTPDGRTEKIAEGFVYTNGVALSPDEDFLLIAETGRARVHKLWLTGPNAGRQEILLENLPGYPDNLEAQGDGTYWMAFASPRVPSEALMPYPFLRKVIWRLGPAVRPAPIHRGMMVQFDGDGTILRTLQDPQGRLGITTGGKIAGDQFYVMTLDSPWFGRMPVSDMP
;
A
#
# COMPACT_ATOMS: atom_id res chain seq x y z
N MET A 1 7.83 14.97 49.51
CA MET A 1 9.00 14.38 48.84
C MET A 1 8.85 12.88 48.57
N ARG A 2 8.59 11.99 49.54
CA ARG A 2 8.53 10.53 49.33
C ARG A 2 7.52 10.08 48.26
N ILE A 3 6.29 10.65 48.26
CA ILE A 3 5.27 10.31 47.28
C ILE A 3 5.71 10.69 45.85
N LEU A 4 6.30 11.88 45.68
CA LEU A 4 6.81 12.33 44.37
C LEU A 4 7.92 11.40 43.86
N SER A 5 8.84 10.99 44.73
CA SER A 5 9.90 10.05 44.34
C SER A 5 9.37 8.69 43.93
N ILE A 6 8.31 8.18 44.59
CA ILE A 6 7.64 6.92 44.19
C ILE A 6 6.98 7.07 42.84
N VAL A 7 6.26 8.15 42.60
CA VAL A 7 5.59 8.41 41.29
C VAL A 7 6.61 8.48 40.15
N ILE A 8 7.72 9.21 40.36
CA ILE A 8 8.81 9.29 39.38
C ILE A 8 9.42 7.90 39.13
N PHE A 9 9.68 7.13 40.18
CA PHE A 9 10.24 5.78 40.05
C PHE A 9 9.30 4.84 39.27
N LEU A 10 8.02 4.85 39.59
CA LEU A 10 7.02 4.04 38.89
C LEU A 10 6.87 4.48 37.40
N GLY A 11 6.90 5.79 37.14
CA GLY A 11 6.90 6.31 35.77
C GLY A 11 8.11 5.88 34.96
N LEU A 12 9.31 5.95 35.56
CA LEU A 12 10.54 5.46 34.93
C LEU A 12 10.48 3.93 34.71
N ALA A 13 10.05 3.16 35.72
CA ALA A 13 9.90 1.72 35.61
C ALA A 13 8.94 1.36 34.47
N TYR A 14 7.79 2.05 34.34
CA TYR A 14 6.87 1.89 33.23
C TYR A 14 7.57 2.14 31.88
N LEU A 15 8.24 3.28 31.73
CA LEU A 15 8.93 3.64 30.49
C LEU A 15 10.07 2.68 30.10
N LEU A 16 10.71 2.05 31.08
CA LEU A 16 11.84 1.16 30.83
C LEU A 16 11.44 -0.28 30.55
N VAL A 17 10.43 -0.82 31.25
CA VAL A 17 10.19 -2.27 31.27
C VAL A 17 8.78 -2.72 30.90
N TRP A 18 7.79 -1.80 30.82
CA TRP A 18 6.42 -2.22 30.49
C TRP A 18 6.37 -2.88 29.10
N PRO A 19 5.65 -4.00 28.95
CA PRO A 19 5.55 -4.69 27.65
C PRO A 19 4.95 -3.81 26.54
N VAL A 20 5.49 -3.94 25.34
CA VAL A 20 4.97 -3.29 24.12
C VAL A 20 4.79 -4.32 23.03
N PRO A 21 3.85 -4.12 22.07
CA PRO A 21 3.58 -5.10 21.02
C PRO A 21 4.73 -5.26 20.02
N VAL A 22 5.62 -4.27 19.95
CA VAL A 22 6.72 -4.23 18.96
C VAL A 22 8.03 -4.77 19.52
N LYS A 23 8.80 -5.46 18.65
CA LYS A 23 10.17 -5.93 18.89
C LYS A 23 11.12 -5.26 17.89
N PRO A 24 11.39 -3.96 18.00
CA PRO A 24 12.09 -3.21 16.99
C PRO A 24 13.47 -3.77 16.64
N VAL A 25 13.77 -3.87 15.35
CA VAL A 25 15.07 -4.27 14.82
C VAL A 25 15.88 -3.00 14.48
N ALA A 26 17.16 -2.96 14.86
CA ALA A 26 18.02 -1.84 14.50
C ALA A 26 18.30 -1.83 13.00
N VAL A 27 18.04 -0.70 12.35
CA VAL A 27 18.29 -0.53 10.92
C VAL A 27 18.76 0.88 10.61
N GLU A 28 19.60 0.99 9.60
CA GLU A 28 19.90 2.27 8.93
C GLU A 28 18.90 2.43 7.79
N MET A 29 18.16 3.54 7.79
CA MET A 29 17.23 3.83 6.71
C MET A 29 17.99 4.36 5.49
N PRO A 30 17.50 4.10 4.26
CA PRO A 30 18.00 4.76 3.06
C PRO A 30 17.96 6.29 3.21
N VAL A 31 18.88 6.98 2.57
CA VAL A 31 18.92 8.44 2.61
C VAL A 31 17.62 9.03 2.08
N ASP A 32 17.07 10.01 2.76
CA ASP A 32 15.90 10.77 2.25
C ASP A 32 16.39 11.75 1.17
N ALA A 33 15.96 11.55 -0.07
CA ALA A 33 16.27 12.46 -1.17
C ALA A 33 15.61 13.84 -1.00
N GLY A 34 14.56 13.91 -0.18
CA GLY A 34 13.74 15.09 -0.02
C GLY A 34 12.98 15.47 -1.29
N PHE A 35 12.31 16.61 -1.24
CA PHE A 35 11.54 17.14 -2.39
C PHE A 35 12.43 18.00 -3.30
N THR A 36 13.44 17.37 -3.89
CA THR A 36 14.44 18.00 -4.78
C THR A 36 14.60 17.22 -6.08
N GLY A 37 15.22 17.80 -7.09
CA GLY A 37 15.43 17.14 -8.39
C GLY A 37 14.12 16.70 -9.02
N ASP A 38 14.04 15.44 -9.40
CA ASP A 38 12.85 14.83 -10.02
C ASP A 38 11.64 14.83 -9.07
N PHE A 39 11.86 14.94 -7.77
CA PHE A 39 10.82 15.05 -6.75
C PHE A 39 10.54 16.50 -6.31
N ALA A 40 11.06 17.50 -7.01
CA ALA A 40 10.85 18.91 -6.67
C ALA A 40 9.37 19.22 -6.42
N GLU A 41 9.11 20.10 -5.45
CA GLU A 41 7.75 20.47 -5.03
C GLU A 41 6.92 21.03 -6.17
N ASN A 42 5.69 20.57 -6.29
CA ASN A 42 4.69 21.09 -7.21
C ASN A 42 3.28 20.98 -6.59
N ASN A 43 2.27 21.45 -7.29
CA ASN A 43 0.86 21.40 -6.89
C ASN A 43 -0.01 20.85 -8.03
N ALA A 44 0.52 19.88 -8.80
CA ALA A 44 -0.17 19.36 -9.97
C ALA A 44 -1.48 18.61 -9.64
N LEU A 45 -1.58 18.00 -8.45
CA LEU A 45 -2.84 17.41 -7.97
C LEU A 45 -3.82 18.45 -7.40
N GLY A 46 -3.41 19.72 -7.30
CA GLY A 46 -4.25 20.80 -6.80
C GLY A 46 -5.49 21.07 -7.64
N VAL A 47 -5.50 20.67 -8.92
CA VAL A 47 -6.65 20.80 -9.84
C VAL A 47 -7.61 19.60 -9.78
N ALA A 48 -7.23 18.51 -9.11
CA ALA A 48 -8.06 17.30 -9.06
C ALA A 48 -9.41 17.59 -8.38
N GLN A 49 -10.48 17.15 -9.03
CA GLN A 49 -11.81 17.10 -8.47
C GLN A 49 -11.87 16.01 -7.40
N LEU A 50 -12.42 16.35 -6.22
CA LEU A 50 -12.64 15.39 -5.16
C LEU A 50 -14.00 14.71 -5.34
N ILE A 51 -14.01 13.40 -5.56
CA ILE A 51 -15.21 12.57 -5.71
C ILE A 51 -15.47 11.86 -4.40
N ARG A 52 -16.58 12.20 -3.76
CA ARG A 52 -16.93 11.67 -2.42
C ARG A 52 -17.62 10.32 -2.53
N LEU A 53 -17.26 9.38 -1.65
CA LEU A 53 -18.03 8.16 -1.43
C LEU A 53 -19.37 8.48 -0.77
N PRO A 54 -20.44 7.70 -1.05
CA PRO A 54 -21.74 7.89 -0.42
C PRO A 54 -21.70 7.70 1.10
N GLY A 55 -22.58 8.38 1.80
CA GLY A 55 -22.75 8.24 3.25
C GLY A 55 -21.53 8.70 4.05
N ALA A 56 -21.13 7.88 5.01
CA ALA A 56 -19.97 8.11 5.89
C ALA A 56 -18.77 7.24 5.51
N GLU A 57 -18.77 6.65 4.32
CA GLU A 57 -17.70 5.78 3.84
C GLU A 57 -16.42 6.54 3.58
N ILE A 58 -15.31 5.87 3.85
CA ILE A 58 -13.93 6.38 3.67
C ILE A 58 -13.03 5.31 3.06
N GLY A 59 -11.84 5.68 2.66
CA GLY A 59 -10.77 4.76 2.27
C GLY A 59 -10.97 4.05 0.95
N PRO A 60 -11.28 4.78 -0.15
CA PRO A 60 -11.19 4.24 -1.51
C PRO A 60 -9.71 4.06 -1.86
N GLU A 61 -9.17 2.88 -1.53
CA GLU A 61 -7.74 2.63 -1.50
C GLU A 61 -7.17 2.26 -2.87
N ASP A 62 -7.95 1.56 -3.70
CA ASP A 62 -7.55 1.18 -5.05
C ASP A 62 -8.72 1.27 -6.02
N ILE A 63 -8.43 1.14 -7.31
CA ILE A 63 -9.37 1.24 -8.41
C ILE A 63 -9.09 0.17 -9.47
N ALA A 64 -10.11 -0.54 -9.92
CA ALA A 64 -10.03 -1.44 -11.04
C ALA A 64 -10.78 -0.90 -12.26
N VAL A 65 -10.16 -0.98 -13.42
CA VAL A 65 -10.80 -0.70 -14.71
C VAL A 65 -11.03 -2.02 -15.42
N MET A 66 -12.29 -2.38 -15.61
CA MET A 66 -12.70 -3.62 -16.25
C MET A 66 -12.52 -3.54 -17.77
N PRO A 67 -12.44 -4.68 -18.48
CA PRO A 67 -12.29 -4.68 -19.95
C PRO A 67 -13.41 -3.95 -20.72
N ASP A 68 -14.59 -3.85 -20.14
CA ASP A 68 -15.73 -3.10 -20.71
C ASP A 68 -15.72 -1.59 -20.37
N GLY A 69 -14.67 -1.12 -19.69
CA GLY A 69 -14.52 0.25 -19.23
C GLY A 69 -15.24 0.56 -17.91
N THR A 70 -15.92 -0.38 -17.30
CA THR A 70 -16.50 -0.21 -15.96
C THR A 70 -15.41 -0.01 -14.93
N ILE A 71 -15.60 0.93 -14.00
CA ILE A 71 -14.63 1.27 -12.97
C ILE A 71 -15.20 0.89 -11.62
N TYR A 72 -14.40 0.16 -10.82
CA TYR A 72 -14.75 -0.22 -9.46
C TYR A 72 -13.75 0.33 -8.44
N THR A 73 -14.25 0.68 -7.26
CA THR A 73 -13.46 0.95 -6.04
C THR A 73 -14.18 0.38 -4.84
N THR A 74 -13.47 0.27 -3.72
CA THR A 74 -14.04 -0.21 -2.46
C THR A 74 -13.87 0.82 -1.35
N SER A 75 -14.62 0.67 -0.26
CA SER A 75 -14.43 1.45 0.96
C SER A 75 -13.79 0.65 2.09
N LEU A 76 -13.46 1.33 3.17
CA LEU A 76 -12.93 0.75 4.41
C LEU A 76 -13.87 -0.32 5.00
N SER A 77 -15.18 -0.18 4.84
CA SER A 77 -16.18 -1.14 5.34
C SER A 77 -16.37 -2.35 4.42
N GLY A 78 -15.70 -2.39 3.27
CA GLY A 78 -15.84 -3.44 2.27
C GLY A 78 -17.02 -3.27 1.33
N THR A 79 -17.58 -2.07 1.21
CA THR A 79 -18.60 -1.77 0.20
C THR A 79 -17.92 -1.61 -1.16
N LEU A 80 -18.42 -2.30 -2.19
CA LEU A 80 -17.98 -2.18 -3.57
C LEU A 80 -18.82 -1.13 -4.30
N TYR A 81 -18.14 -0.16 -4.89
CA TYR A 81 -18.74 0.90 -5.70
C TYR A 81 -18.36 0.79 -7.16
N ARG A 82 -19.34 1.01 -8.03
CA ARG A 82 -19.09 1.31 -9.45
C ARG A 82 -19.03 2.83 -9.62
N ILE A 83 -17.98 3.32 -10.25
CA ILE A 83 -17.84 4.74 -10.59
C ILE A 83 -18.54 4.97 -11.93
N ASN A 84 -19.61 5.77 -11.91
CA ASN A 84 -20.36 6.18 -13.10
C ASN A 84 -20.26 7.70 -13.21
N GLY A 85 -19.36 8.19 -14.06
CA GLY A 85 -19.07 9.62 -14.15
C GLY A 85 -18.47 10.16 -12.85
N ALA A 86 -19.18 11.07 -12.18
CA ALA A 86 -18.73 11.69 -10.93
C ALA A 86 -19.33 11.04 -9.67
N GLU A 87 -20.21 10.06 -9.82
CA GLU A 87 -20.96 9.50 -8.69
C GLU A 87 -20.64 8.01 -8.50
N PRO A 88 -20.02 7.62 -7.37
CA PRO A 88 -19.90 6.24 -6.98
C PRO A 88 -21.29 5.67 -6.60
N VAL A 89 -21.63 4.52 -7.20
CA VAL A 89 -22.89 3.80 -6.93
C VAL A 89 -22.56 2.47 -6.28
N GLU A 90 -23.14 2.19 -5.12
CA GLU A 90 -23.01 0.91 -4.42
C GLU A 90 -23.50 -0.24 -5.31
N VAL A 91 -22.71 -1.32 -5.39
CA VAL A 91 -22.99 -2.52 -6.18
C VAL A 91 -23.13 -3.74 -5.30
N ASP A 92 -22.28 -3.85 -4.27
CA ASP A 92 -22.26 -5.03 -3.40
C ASP A 92 -21.63 -4.68 -2.05
N GLN A 93 -21.92 -5.50 -1.04
CA GLN A 93 -21.30 -5.44 0.28
C GLN A 93 -20.40 -6.65 0.47
N LEU A 94 -19.12 -6.49 0.16
CA LEU A 94 -18.15 -7.58 0.22
C LEU A 94 -17.76 -7.94 1.66
N GLY A 95 -17.80 -6.95 2.57
CA GLY A 95 -17.21 -7.05 3.91
C GLY A 95 -15.69 -7.15 3.87
N GLY A 96 -15.06 -7.51 5.00
CA GLY A 96 -13.60 -7.55 5.12
C GLY A 96 -12.94 -6.16 5.00
N ARG A 97 -11.71 -6.11 4.52
CA ARG A 97 -11.00 -4.88 4.17
C ARG A 97 -10.32 -5.06 2.81
N PRO A 98 -11.04 -4.87 1.71
CA PRO A 98 -10.43 -4.86 0.38
C PRO A 98 -9.44 -3.69 0.26
N LEU A 99 -8.24 -3.98 -0.19
CA LEU A 99 -7.19 -3.01 -0.48
C LEU A 99 -6.94 -2.98 -2.00
N GLY A 100 -6.18 -3.92 -2.54
CA GLY A 100 -5.87 -3.98 -3.97
C GLY A 100 -6.99 -4.56 -4.83
N LEU A 101 -7.21 -3.97 -6.00
CA LEU A 101 -8.24 -4.35 -6.98
C LEU A 101 -7.62 -4.53 -8.36
N LYS A 102 -7.94 -5.63 -9.06
CA LYS A 102 -7.50 -5.85 -10.43
C LYS A 102 -8.55 -6.56 -11.26
N ALA A 103 -8.76 -6.09 -12.48
CA ALA A 103 -9.55 -6.82 -13.46
C ALA A 103 -8.79 -8.06 -13.96
N GLY A 104 -9.43 -9.21 -13.95
CA GLY A 104 -8.87 -10.41 -14.53
C GLY A 104 -9.16 -10.57 -16.03
N PRO A 105 -8.41 -11.44 -16.73
CA PRO A 105 -8.61 -11.70 -18.15
C PRO A 105 -9.96 -12.37 -18.45
N ASP A 106 -10.59 -12.97 -17.44
CA ASP A 106 -11.91 -13.58 -17.49
C ASP A 106 -13.07 -12.63 -17.19
N GLY A 107 -12.76 -11.33 -16.98
CA GLY A 107 -13.74 -10.30 -16.65
C GLY A 107 -14.18 -10.30 -15.18
N ALA A 108 -13.59 -11.12 -14.31
CA ALA A 108 -13.82 -11.06 -12.87
C ALA A 108 -13.02 -9.93 -12.23
N LEU A 109 -13.45 -9.47 -11.06
CA LEU A 109 -12.71 -8.56 -10.21
C LEU A 109 -11.93 -9.39 -9.18
N PHE A 110 -10.61 -9.29 -9.20
CA PHE A 110 -9.73 -9.87 -8.19
C PHE A 110 -9.42 -8.84 -7.11
N ILE A 111 -9.36 -9.28 -5.87
CA ILE A 111 -9.32 -8.41 -4.69
C ILE A 111 -8.30 -8.96 -3.72
N ALA A 112 -7.33 -8.13 -3.32
CA ALA A 112 -6.51 -8.39 -2.15
C ALA A 112 -7.25 -7.87 -0.92
N ASP A 113 -7.76 -8.78 -0.10
CA ASP A 113 -8.48 -8.44 1.12
C ASP A 113 -7.58 -8.72 2.33
N SER A 114 -7.29 -7.68 3.12
CA SER A 114 -6.33 -7.76 4.21
C SER A 114 -6.76 -8.65 5.38
N TYR A 115 -8.01 -9.11 5.42
CA TYR A 115 -8.51 -10.02 6.46
C TYR A 115 -8.71 -11.45 5.94
N ARG A 116 -8.87 -11.62 4.61
CA ARG A 116 -9.32 -12.90 4.03
C ARG A 116 -8.39 -13.45 2.94
N GLY A 117 -7.36 -12.68 2.55
CA GLY A 117 -6.43 -13.06 1.49
C GLY A 117 -6.88 -12.63 0.09
N VAL A 118 -6.72 -13.47 -0.92
CA VAL A 118 -7.09 -13.16 -2.30
C VAL A 118 -8.49 -13.66 -2.62
N MET A 119 -9.35 -12.74 -3.06
CA MET A 119 -10.75 -12.99 -3.36
C MET A 119 -11.03 -12.78 -4.86
N ARG A 120 -12.12 -13.38 -5.35
CA ARG A 120 -12.63 -13.23 -6.71
C ARG A 120 -14.12 -12.92 -6.68
N TRP A 121 -14.49 -11.77 -7.23
CA TRP A 121 -15.88 -11.34 -7.36
C TRP A 121 -16.31 -11.42 -8.83
N THR A 122 -17.48 -12.03 -9.09
CA THR A 122 -18.03 -12.23 -10.44
C THR A 122 -19.39 -11.58 -10.63
N GLY A 123 -19.89 -10.92 -9.60
CA GLY A 123 -21.19 -10.24 -9.61
C GLY A 123 -21.78 -10.16 -8.20
N PRO A 124 -22.85 -9.38 -8.01
CA PRO A 124 -23.46 -9.19 -6.68
C PRO A 124 -23.77 -10.52 -5.98
N GLY A 125 -23.29 -10.65 -4.74
CA GLY A 125 -23.46 -11.84 -3.93
C GLY A 125 -22.58 -13.04 -4.30
N THR A 126 -21.62 -12.88 -5.22
CA THR A 126 -20.72 -13.96 -5.66
C THR A 126 -19.26 -13.58 -5.38
N LEU A 127 -18.80 -13.87 -4.18
CA LEU A 127 -17.44 -13.61 -3.73
C LEU A 127 -16.77 -14.90 -3.24
N ASP A 128 -15.77 -15.37 -3.97
CA ASP A 128 -15.02 -16.59 -3.65
C ASP A 128 -13.65 -16.27 -3.06
N THR A 129 -13.21 -17.03 -2.06
CA THR A 129 -11.82 -17.00 -1.59
C THR A 129 -10.97 -17.90 -2.47
N LEU A 130 -9.96 -17.32 -3.12
CA LEU A 130 -8.99 -18.07 -3.94
C LEU A 130 -7.76 -18.49 -3.14
N VAL A 131 -7.28 -17.62 -2.22
CA VAL A 131 -6.11 -17.88 -1.38
C VAL A 131 -6.39 -17.33 0.01
N GLY A 132 -6.70 -18.20 0.96
CA GLY A 132 -6.82 -17.86 2.39
C GLY A 132 -5.57 -18.24 3.19
N ASP A 133 -4.79 -19.20 2.66
CA ASP A 133 -3.55 -19.68 3.27
C ASP A 133 -2.53 -20.11 2.20
N ILE A 134 -1.26 -20.25 2.63
CA ILE A 134 -0.18 -20.87 1.85
C ILE A 134 0.41 -22.00 2.70
N ASN A 135 0.19 -23.26 2.28
CA ASN A 135 0.64 -24.45 3.00
C ASN A 135 0.18 -24.51 4.47
N GLY A 136 -1.05 -24.06 4.75
CA GLY A 136 -1.65 -24.03 6.09
C GLY A 136 -1.27 -22.82 6.95
N ALA A 137 -0.43 -21.91 6.45
CA ALA A 137 -0.16 -20.62 7.07
C ALA A 137 -1.14 -19.57 6.52
N PRO A 138 -1.96 -18.90 7.34
CA PRO A 138 -2.95 -17.95 6.86
C PRO A 138 -2.29 -16.72 6.20
N VAL A 139 -2.91 -16.22 5.13
CA VAL A 139 -2.58 -14.91 4.54
C VAL A 139 -3.34 -13.86 5.34
N ILE A 140 -2.64 -13.13 6.21
CA ILE A 140 -3.26 -12.25 7.20
C ILE A 140 -3.22 -10.76 6.85
N TYR A 141 -2.56 -10.38 5.76
CA TYR A 141 -2.46 -8.98 5.36
C TYR A 141 -2.21 -8.87 3.84
N ALA A 142 -3.05 -9.51 3.03
CA ALA A 142 -3.00 -9.28 1.59
C ALA A 142 -3.24 -7.79 1.30
N ASN A 143 -2.39 -7.19 0.46
CA ASN A 143 -2.41 -5.74 0.24
C ASN A 143 -2.73 -5.39 -1.21
N GLN A 144 -1.87 -5.73 -2.15
CA GLN A 144 -2.12 -5.51 -3.57
C GLN A 144 -1.90 -6.77 -4.40
N LEU A 145 -2.44 -6.79 -5.62
CA LEU A 145 -2.28 -7.88 -6.55
C LEU A 145 -2.19 -7.39 -8.01
N ASP A 146 -1.54 -8.18 -8.84
CA ASP A 146 -1.60 -8.07 -10.29
C ASP A 146 -1.89 -9.44 -10.93
N VAL A 147 -2.50 -9.45 -12.10
CA VAL A 147 -2.97 -10.67 -12.77
C VAL A 147 -2.34 -10.76 -14.15
N ALA A 148 -1.58 -11.83 -14.39
CA ALA A 148 -0.97 -12.13 -15.67
C ALA A 148 -2.00 -12.58 -16.72
N ARG A 149 -1.63 -12.54 -17.99
CA ARG A 149 -2.49 -12.93 -19.14
C ARG A 149 -2.94 -14.39 -19.06
N ASP A 150 -2.14 -15.26 -18.46
CA ASP A 150 -2.48 -16.67 -18.26
C ASP A 150 -3.41 -16.90 -17.06
N GLY A 151 -3.74 -15.86 -16.30
CA GLY A 151 -4.53 -15.92 -15.07
C GLY A 151 -3.73 -16.20 -13.81
N THR A 152 -2.39 -16.23 -13.87
CA THR A 152 -1.55 -16.26 -12.67
C THR A 152 -1.72 -14.97 -11.89
N ILE A 153 -1.96 -15.09 -10.58
CA ILE A 153 -2.13 -13.95 -9.66
C ILE A 153 -0.84 -13.78 -8.88
N TYR A 154 -0.27 -12.59 -8.90
CA TYR A 154 0.81 -12.16 -8.03
C TYR A 154 0.24 -11.23 -6.96
N PHE A 155 0.54 -11.48 -5.69
CA PHE A 155 0.01 -10.66 -4.62
C PHE A 155 1.03 -10.46 -3.50
N SER A 156 0.93 -9.33 -2.84
CA SER A 156 1.72 -9.00 -1.66
C SER A 156 0.97 -9.33 -0.38
N ASN A 157 1.72 -9.72 0.64
CA ASN A 157 1.28 -9.79 2.03
C ASN A 157 2.20 -8.89 2.86
N SER A 158 1.64 -7.87 3.48
CA SER A 158 2.43 -6.81 4.12
C SER A 158 3.17 -7.29 5.37
N SER A 159 2.62 -8.28 6.07
CA SER A 159 3.20 -8.81 7.30
C SER A 159 2.62 -10.18 7.65
N ASP A 160 3.48 -11.13 8.05
CA ASP A 160 3.07 -12.39 8.69
C ASP A 160 3.00 -12.26 10.22
N ARG A 161 3.30 -11.07 10.76
CA ARG A 161 3.42 -10.85 12.19
C ARG A 161 2.25 -10.10 12.80
N PHE A 162 1.75 -9.11 12.09
CA PHE A 162 0.72 -8.22 12.59
C PHE A 162 -0.53 -8.36 11.73
N ASP A 163 -1.57 -8.92 12.35
CA ASP A 163 -2.86 -9.14 11.72
C ASP A 163 -3.76 -7.90 11.89
N PRO A 164 -4.13 -7.21 10.81
CA PRO A 164 -4.94 -6.00 10.90
C PRO A 164 -6.36 -6.25 11.41
N GLU A 165 -6.95 -7.42 11.20
CA GLU A 165 -8.29 -7.73 11.70
C GLU A 165 -8.34 -7.71 13.22
N THR A 166 -7.31 -8.22 13.88
CA THR A 166 -7.22 -8.30 15.34
C THR A 166 -6.55 -7.09 15.99
N MET A 167 -5.81 -6.29 15.23
CA MET A 167 -5.00 -5.17 15.76
C MET A 167 -5.58 -3.78 15.46
N GLY A 168 -6.86 -3.69 15.13
CA GLY A 168 -7.58 -2.43 14.99
C GLY A 168 -7.54 -1.81 13.58
N GLY A 169 -7.23 -2.60 12.56
CA GLY A 169 -7.28 -2.22 11.15
C GLY A 169 -5.93 -2.05 10.49
N THR A 170 -5.96 -1.83 9.18
CA THR A 170 -4.74 -1.76 8.34
C THR A 170 -3.82 -0.61 8.70
N LYS A 171 -4.35 0.60 8.93
CA LYS A 171 -3.54 1.78 9.28
C LYS A 171 -2.79 1.64 10.61
N PRO A 172 -3.39 1.25 11.75
CA PRO A 172 -2.64 0.97 12.98
C PRO A 172 -1.60 -0.11 12.80
N THR A 173 -1.89 -1.15 12.04
CA THR A 173 -1.00 -2.30 11.81
C THR A 173 0.18 -1.93 10.92
N SER A 174 0.00 -1.06 9.93
CA SER A 174 1.11 -0.54 9.12
C SER A 174 2.11 0.22 9.98
N VAL A 175 1.63 1.05 10.92
CA VAL A 175 2.50 1.77 11.88
C VAL A 175 3.29 0.78 12.75
N LEU A 176 2.66 -0.31 13.21
CA LEU A 176 3.35 -1.36 13.99
C LEU A 176 4.47 -2.01 13.16
N THR A 177 4.17 -2.44 11.94
CA THR A 177 5.10 -3.15 11.06
C THR A 177 6.30 -2.26 10.69
N ILE A 178 6.03 -1.02 10.26
CA ILE A 178 7.06 -0.05 9.88
C ILE A 178 7.89 0.37 11.10
N TRP A 179 7.26 0.56 12.27
CA TRP A 179 7.95 0.91 13.50
C TRP A 179 8.80 -0.23 14.04
N GLU A 180 8.42 -1.48 13.81
CA GLU A 180 9.21 -2.65 14.20
C GLU A 180 10.39 -2.89 13.26
N GLN A 181 10.24 -2.61 11.97
CA GLN A 181 11.23 -2.93 10.93
C GLN A 181 11.54 -4.44 10.82
N SER A 182 10.54 -5.29 11.11
CA SER A 182 10.65 -6.72 10.88
C SER A 182 10.34 -7.07 9.41
N ASP A 183 11.17 -7.91 8.82
CA ASP A 183 11.14 -8.33 7.42
C ASP A 183 10.19 -9.53 7.21
N THR A 184 8.95 -9.39 7.64
CA THR A 184 7.95 -10.47 7.60
C THR A 184 6.98 -10.38 6.43
N GLY A 185 7.15 -9.40 5.56
CA GLY A 185 6.38 -9.26 4.33
C GLY A 185 6.90 -10.15 3.21
N TYR A 186 6.01 -10.51 2.30
CA TYR A 186 6.35 -11.36 1.16
C TYR A 186 5.49 -11.06 -0.07
N VAL A 187 5.94 -11.57 -1.21
CA VAL A 187 5.14 -11.71 -2.43
C VAL A 187 4.92 -13.18 -2.72
N ALA A 188 3.70 -13.53 -3.10
CA ALA A 188 3.34 -14.88 -3.52
C ALA A 188 2.68 -14.87 -4.90
N ARG A 189 2.64 -16.02 -5.54
CA ARG A 189 1.87 -16.25 -6.76
C ARG A 189 0.90 -17.41 -6.59
N ARG A 190 -0.25 -17.31 -7.26
CA ARG A 190 -1.20 -18.39 -7.44
C ARG A 190 -1.36 -18.67 -8.93
N THR A 191 -1.00 -19.86 -9.36
CA THR A 191 -1.15 -20.33 -10.74
C THR A 191 -2.60 -20.71 -11.06
N PRO A 192 -3.03 -20.77 -12.34
CA PRO A 192 -4.39 -21.12 -12.72
C PRO A 192 -4.88 -22.49 -12.24
N ASP A 193 -3.96 -23.45 -12.04
CA ASP A 193 -4.25 -24.76 -11.47
C ASP A 193 -4.45 -24.74 -9.95
N GLY A 194 -4.32 -23.57 -9.31
CA GLY A 194 -4.58 -23.34 -7.90
C GLY A 194 -3.35 -23.49 -6.99
N ARG A 195 -2.17 -23.83 -7.51
CA ARG A 195 -0.95 -23.89 -6.69
C ARG A 195 -0.55 -22.49 -6.24
N THR A 196 -0.30 -22.35 -4.93
CA THR A 196 0.12 -21.08 -4.33
C THR A 196 1.48 -21.26 -3.65
N GLU A 197 2.40 -20.32 -3.90
CA GLU A 197 3.74 -20.33 -3.31
C GLU A 197 4.28 -18.91 -3.12
N LYS A 198 5.09 -18.72 -2.08
CA LYS A 198 5.87 -17.48 -1.91
C LYS A 198 7.01 -17.45 -2.92
N ILE A 199 7.23 -16.32 -3.57
CA ILE A 199 8.27 -16.14 -4.59
C ILE A 199 9.34 -15.14 -4.19
N ALA A 200 9.06 -14.27 -3.21
CA ALA A 200 10.03 -13.36 -2.61
C ALA A 200 9.60 -13.03 -1.17
N GLU A 201 10.55 -12.98 -0.25
CA GLU A 201 10.33 -12.74 1.18
C GLU A 201 11.36 -11.78 1.74
N GLY A 202 11.17 -11.32 2.96
CA GLY A 202 12.14 -10.47 3.65
C GLY A 202 11.91 -8.97 3.44
N PHE A 203 10.67 -8.55 3.22
CA PHE A 203 10.29 -7.16 3.08
C PHE A 203 9.72 -6.58 4.37
N VAL A 204 9.98 -5.31 4.61
CA VAL A 204 9.32 -4.54 5.66
C VAL A 204 8.10 -3.84 5.06
N TYR A 205 6.92 -4.40 5.31
CA TYR A 205 5.66 -3.91 4.77
C TYR A 205 5.63 -3.93 3.23
N THR A 206 5.49 -5.14 2.68
CA THR A 206 5.27 -5.33 1.23
C THR A 206 3.94 -4.72 0.84
N ASN A 207 3.94 -3.86 -0.17
CA ASN A 207 2.76 -3.13 -0.62
C ASN A 207 2.51 -3.39 -2.11
N GLY A 208 2.54 -2.38 -2.96
CA GLY A 208 2.27 -2.47 -4.37
C GLY A 208 3.05 -3.55 -5.10
N VAL A 209 2.40 -4.23 -6.02
CA VAL A 209 3.00 -5.14 -6.99
C VAL A 209 2.50 -4.81 -8.39
N ALA A 210 3.39 -4.82 -9.39
CA ALA A 210 3.02 -4.55 -10.77
C ALA A 210 3.86 -5.37 -11.74
N LEU A 211 3.22 -6.08 -12.67
CA LEU A 211 3.86 -6.84 -13.74
C LEU A 211 4.40 -5.91 -14.84
N SER A 212 5.52 -6.28 -15.42
CA SER A 212 5.98 -5.69 -16.68
C SER A 212 5.02 -6.03 -17.83
N PRO A 213 4.99 -5.22 -18.91
CA PRO A 213 4.15 -5.50 -20.06
C PRO A 213 4.39 -6.87 -20.71
N ASP A 214 5.63 -7.35 -20.64
CA ASP A 214 6.03 -8.67 -21.18
C ASP A 214 5.96 -9.77 -20.12
N GLU A 215 5.57 -9.44 -18.88
CA GLU A 215 5.47 -10.36 -17.73
C GLU A 215 6.81 -11.04 -17.39
N ASP A 216 7.93 -10.39 -17.72
CA ASP A 216 9.27 -10.90 -17.49
C ASP A 216 9.84 -10.49 -16.11
N PHE A 217 9.28 -9.45 -15.48
CA PHE A 217 9.57 -9.07 -14.10
C PHE A 217 8.32 -8.56 -13.37
N LEU A 218 8.44 -8.53 -12.06
CA LEU A 218 7.49 -7.93 -11.13
C LEU A 218 8.17 -6.81 -10.34
N LEU A 219 7.56 -5.65 -10.29
CA LEU A 219 7.92 -4.57 -9.37
C LEU A 219 7.25 -4.79 -8.02
N ILE A 220 7.95 -4.45 -6.94
CA ILE A 220 7.49 -4.65 -5.56
C ILE A 220 7.82 -3.41 -4.74
N ALA A 221 6.81 -2.74 -4.20
CA ALA A 221 6.99 -1.63 -3.26
C ALA A 221 7.28 -2.17 -1.86
N GLU A 222 8.38 -1.74 -1.27
CA GLU A 222 8.71 -1.97 0.14
C GLU A 222 8.55 -0.66 0.91
N THR A 223 7.35 -0.43 1.43
CA THR A 223 6.96 0.80 2.13
C THR A 223 7.88 1.10 3.30
N GLY A 224 8.16 0.10 4.14
CA GLY A 224 8.93 0.28 5.37
C GLY A 224 10.40 0.64 5.17
N ARG A 225 10.93 0.53 3.95
CA ARG A 225 12.30 0.90 3.56
C ARG A 225 12.35 1.97 2.48
N ALA A 226 11.21 2.55 2.09
CA ALA A 226 11.10 3.61 1.09
C ALA A 226 11.86 3.27 -0.21
N ARG A 227 11.58 2.10 -0.79
CA ARG A 227 12.23 1.61 -2.02
C ARG A 227 11.32 0.71 -2.84
N VAL A 228 11.68 0.51 -4.11
CA VAL A 228 11.02 -0.42 -5.02
C VAL A 228 12.03 -1.46 -5.49
N HIS A 229 11.63 -2.72 -5.49
CA HIS A 229 12.41 -3.83 -6.00
C HIS A 229 11.90 -4.26 -7.38
N LYS A 230 12.80 -4.86 -8.16
CA LYS A 230 12.51 -5.60 -9.39
C LYS A 230 12.86 -7.08 -9.16
N LEU A 231 11.87 -7.96 -9.32
CA LEU A 231 12.02 -9.41 -9.27
C LEU A 231 11.84 -9.97 -10.69
N TRP A 232 12.89 -10.55 -11.25
CA TRP A 232 12.83 -11.19 -12.56
C TRP A 232 12.05 -12.51 -12.45
N LEU A 233 11.03 -12.68 -13.29
CA LEU A 233 10.16 -13.85 -13.30
C LEU A 233 10.60 -14.88 -14.35
N THR A 234 11.17 -14.42 -15.45
CA THR A 234 11.56 -15.25 -16.59
C THR A 234 12.95 -14.88 -17.13
N GLY A 235 13.42 -15.62 -18.13
CA GLY A 235 14.68 -15.36 -18.79
C GLY A 235 15.93 -15.74 -17.97
N PRO A 236 17.13 -15.28 -18.39
CA PRO A 236 18.40 -15.64 -17.73
C PRO A 236 18.54 -15.15 -16.29
N ASN A 237 17.76 -14.14 -15.92
CA ASN A 237 17.76 -13.55 -14.58
C ASN A 237 16.63 -14.06 -13.70
N ALA A 238 15.84 -15.04 -14.12
CA ALA A 238 14.69 -15.55 -13.35
C ALA A 238 15.08 -15.86 -11.89
N GLY A 239 14.29 -15.34 -10.95
CA GLY A 239 14.53 -15.43 -9.51
C GLY A 239 15.51 -14.40 -8.95
N ARG A 240 16.18 -13.58 -9.76
CA ARG A 240 17.03 -12.47 -9.29
C ARG A 240 16.14 -11.32 -8.83
N GLN A 241 16.45 -10.81 -7.64
CA GLN A 241 15.85 -9.59 -7.09
C GLN A 241 16.92 -8.50 -7.01
N GLU A 242 16.53 -7.27 -7.34
CA GLU A 242 17.39 -6.09 -7.22
C GLU A 242 16.57 -4.88 -6.77
N ILE A 243 17.23 -3.87 -6.21
CA ILE A 243 16.59 -2.60 -5.87
C ILE A 243 16.56 -1.77 -7.15
N LEU A 244 15.36 -1.37 -7.58
CA LEU A 244 15.16 -0.52 -8.76
C LEU A 244 15.17 0.97 -8.38
N LEU A 245 14.44 1.33 -7.33
CA LEU A 245 14.37 2.69 -6.80
C LEU A 245 14.72 2.68 -5.32
N GLU A 246 15.56 3.60 -4.90
CA GLU A 246 16.01 3.77 -3.52
C GLU A 246 16.02 5.26 -3.14
N ASN A 247 16.17 5.55 -1.86
CA ASN A 247 16.26 6.93 -1.36
C ASN A 247 15.02 7.79 -1.68
N LEU A 248 13.85 7.16 -1.78
CA LEU A 248 12.61 7.84 -2.10
C LEU A 248 12.24 8.85 -1.00
N PRO A 249 11.66 10.02 -1.34
CA PRO A 249 11.27 11.06 -0.37
C PRO A 249 9.97 10.74 0.36
N GLY A 250 9.35 9.61 0.07
CA GLY A 250 8.12 9.12 0.68
C GLY A 250 8.07 7.61 0.75
N TYR A 251 7.06 7.12 1.42
CA TYR A 251 6.81 5.68 1.57
C TYR A 251 5.97 5.18 0.39
N PRO A 252 6.55 4.35 -0.52
CA PRO A 252 5.82 3.82 -1.68
C PRO A 252 4.66 2.95 -1.21
N ASP A 253 3.53 3.12 -1.89
CA ASP A 253 2.29 2.39 -1.65
C ASP A 253 1.97 1.51 -2.86
N ASN A 254 0.78 1.56 -3.45
CA ASN A 254 0.43 0.76 -4.61
C ASN A 254 1.25 1.12 -5.85
N LEU A 255 1.47 0.11 -6.69
CA LEU A 255 2.07 0.22 -8.02
C LEU A 255 1.02 -0.14 -9.07
N GLU A 256 0.95 0.64 -10.15
CA GLU A 256 0.05 0.35 -11.27
C GLU A 256 0.77 0.45 -12.61
N ALA A 257 0.83 -0.66 -13.33
CA ALA A 257 1.38 -0.72 -14.69
C ALA A 257 0.42 -0.08 -15.70
N GLN A 258 0.97 0.73 -16.62
CA GLN A 258 0.17 1.37 -17.68
C GLN A 258 0.10 0.53 -18.97
N GLY A 259 0.85 -0.56 -19.06
CA GLY A 259 0.91 -1.42 -20.24
C GLY A 259 1.90 -0.93 -21.33
N ASP A 260 2.46 0.25 -21.20
CA ASP A 260 3.44 0.86 -22.11
C ASP A 260 4.89 0.84 -21.57
N GLY A 261 5.12 0.14 -20.46
CA GLY A 261 6.41 0.09 -19.77
C GLY A 261 6.58 1.16 -18.71
N THR A 262 5.57 2.00 -18.49
CA THR A 262 5.55 2.98 -17.40
C THR A 262 4.63 2.55 -16.26
N TYR A 263 4.91 3.08 -15.07
CA TYR A 263 4.21 2.72 -13.83
C TYR A 263 3.85 3.97 -13.04
N TRP A 264 2.69 3.95 -12.40
CA TRP A 264 2.35 4.89 -11.36
C TRP A 264 2.61 4.29 -9.98
N MET A 265 3.19 5.08 -9.10
CA MET A 265 3.41 4.78 -7.69
C MET A 265 2.83 5.91 -6.85
N ALA A 266 2.06 5.56 -5.83
CA ALA A 266 1.67 6.52 -4.81
C ALA A 266 2.68 6.55 -3.65
N PHE A 267 2.72 7.64 -2.91
CA PHE A 267 3.36 7.69 -1.61
C PHE A 267 2.31 7.90 -0.52
N ALA A 268 2.24 6.94 0.41
CA ALA A 268 1.33 7.03 1.56
C ALA A 268 1.63 8.24 2.46
N SER A 269 2.90 8.65 2.53
CA SER A 269 3.37 9.80 3.31
C SER A 269 4.76 10.20 2.85
N PRO A 270 5.16 11.46 2.98
CA PRO A 270 6.56 11.82 3.06
C PRO A 270 7.28 11.06 4.17
N ARG A 271 8.60 10.96 4.06
CA ARG A 271 9.45 10.42 5.14
C ARG A 271 9.24 11.22 6.42
N VAL A 272 9.23 10.54 7.57
CA VAL A 272 8.93 11.15 8.86
C VAL A 272 10.20 11.31 9.71
N PRO A 273 10.33 12.40 10.50
CA PRO A 273 11.53 12.63 11.32
C PRO A 273 11.85 11.52 12.33
N SER A 274 10.84 10.74 12.71
CA SER A 274 11.02 9.61 13.64
C SER A 274 11.87 8.46 13.07
N GLU A 275 12.19 8.46 11.79
CA GLU A 275 13.16 7.53 11.18
C GLU A 275 14.56 7.65 11.80
N ALA A 276 14.93 8.82 12.31
CA ALA A 276 16.16 8.98 13.09
C ALA A 276 16.27 8.04 14.30
N LEU A 277 15.16 7.46 14.73
CA LEU A 277 15.11 6.48 15.83
C LEU A 277 15.27 5.02 15.35
N MET A 278 15.31 4.77 14.05
CA MET A 278 15.38 3.40 13.51
C MET A 278 16.65 2.63 13.94
N PRO A 279 17.82 3.24 14.11
CA PRO A 279 18.98 2.57 14.69
C PRO A 279 18.85 2.23 16.19
N TYR A 280 17.83 2.76 16.89
CA TYR A 280 17.73 2.69 18.35
C TYR A 280 16.50 1.91 18.85
N PRO A 281 16.48 0.57 18.84
CA PRO A 281 15.33 -0.26 19.22
C PRO A 281 14.76 0.05 20.59
N PHE A 282 15.64 0.32 21.56
CA PHE A 282 15.21 0.65 22.93
C PHE A 282 14.44 1.96 22.99
N LEU A 283 14.90 3.01 22.31
CA LEU A 283 14.21 4.31 22.26
C LEU A 283 12.84 4.17 21.57
N ARG A 284 12.74 3.37 20.52
CA ARG A 284 11.45 3.08 19.87
C ARG A 284 10.44 2.44 20.83
N LYS A 285 10.88 1.53 21.73
CA LYS A 285 10.01 0.98 22.79
C LYS A 285 9.60 2.05 23.80
N VAL A 286 10.49 2.96 24.18
CA VAL A 286 10.18 4.07 25.09
C VAL A 286 9.12 4.99 24.47
N ILE A 287 9.31 5.41 23.21
CA ILE A 287 8.35 6.23 22.48
C ILE A 287 6.98 5.54 22.40
N TRP A 288 6.97 4.23 22.16
CA TRP A 288 5.70 3.48 22.11
C TRP A 288 4.92 3.54 23.43
N ARG A 289 5.63 3.52 24.58
CA ARG A 289 5.03 3.60 25.92
C ARG A 289 4.50 4.99 26.27
N LEU A 290 5.05 6.04 25.67
CA LEU A 290 4.56 7.40 25.88
C LEU A 290 3.14 7.63 25.34
N GLY A 291 2.65 6.74 24.49
CA GLY A 291 1.27 6.74 24.02
C GLY A 291 1.06 7.30 22.62
N PRO A 292 -0.20 7.27 22.11
CA PRO A 292 -0.50 7.58 20.71
C PRO A 292 -0.08 8.98 20.24
N ALA A 293 -0.12 9.97 21.12
CA ALA A 293 0.17 11.37 20.79
C ALA A 293 1.62 11.63 20.31
N VAL A 294 2.55 10.73 20.64
CA VAL A 294 3.97 10.85 20.26
C VAL A 294 4.44 9.74 19.33
N ARG A 295 3.54 8.84 18.94
CA ARG A 295 3.85 7.78 17.97
C ARG A 295 3.94 8.37 16.57
N PRO A 296 4.74 7.76 15.67
CA PRO A 296 4.76 8.18 14.27
C PRO A 296 3.36 8.13 13.66
N ALA A 297 3.05 9.12 12.86
CA ALA A 297 1.84 9.18 12.08
C ALA A 297 2.18 9.63 10.64
N PRO A 298 1.45 9.15 9.62
CA PRO A 298 1.61 9.63 8.26
C PRO A 298 1.37 11.14 8.18
N ILE A 299 2.13 11.81 7.32
CA ILE A 299 1.93 13.21 6.98
C ILE A 299 0.98 13.24 5.77
N HIS A 300 -0.11 13.98 5.88
CA HIS A 300 -1.06 14.13 4.80
C HIS A 300 -0.46 15.03 3.70
N ARG A 301 -0.10 14.41 2.59
CA ARG A 301 0.40 15.06 1.38
C ARG A 301 0.12 14.13 0.21
N GLY A 302 -0.70 14.56 -0.74
CA GLY A 302 -0.96 13.79 -1.96
C GLY A 302 0.30 13.73 -2.81
N MET A 303 0.69 12.53 -3.27
CA MET A 303 1.88 12.38 -4.08
C MET A 303 1.81 11.13 -4.96
N MET A 304 1.91 11.35 -6.27
CA MET A 304 1.99 10.34 -7.31
C MET A 304 3.28 10.51 -8.10
N VAL A 305 3.91 9.39 -8.45
CA VAL A 305 5.15 9.34 -9.23
C VAL A 305 4.95 8.42 -10.41
N GLN A 306 5.25 8.91 -11.62
CA GLN A 306 5.37 8.06 -12.81
C GLN A 306 6.84 7.77 -13.08
N PHE A 307 7.16 6.51 -13.33
CA PHE A 307 8.51 6.05 -13.63
C PHE A 307 8.47 4.90 -14.65
N ASP A 308 9.60 4.59 -15.27
CA ASP A 308 9.73 3.49 -16.22
C ASP A 308 10.34 2.21 -15.58
N GLY A 309 10.38 1.13 -16.36
CA GLY A 309 10.91 -0.16 -15.93
C GLY A 309 12.41 -0.17 -15.61
N ASP A 310 13.15 0.89 -15.93
CA ASP A 310 14.56 1.09 -15.59
C ASP A 310 14.77 2.00 -14.38
N GLY A 311 13.67 2.51 -13.80
CA GLY A 311 13.69 3.36 -12.62
C GLY A 311 13.85 4.85 -12.92
N THR A 312 13.73 5.29 -14.18
CA THR A 312 13.76 6.71 -14.53
C THR A 312 12.47 7.37 -14.07
N ILE A 313 12.56 8.42 -13.25
CA ILE A 313 11.40 9.22 -12.85
C ILE A 313 10.98 10.10 -14.04
N LEU A 314 9.76 9.93 -14.50
CA LEU A 314 9.20 10.65 -15.65
C LEU A 314 8.48 11.93 -15.23
N ARG A 315 7.72 11.85 -14.13
CA ARG A 315 7.03 13.01 -13.52
C ARG A 315 6.58 12.73 -12.11
N THR A 316 6.29 13.80 -11.38
CA THR A 316 5.62 13.76 -10.07
C THR A 316 4.42 14.68 -10.05
N LEU A 317 3.34 14.24 -9.42
CA LEU A 317 2.13 15.03 -9.20
C LEU A 317 1.91 15.14 -7.69
N GLN A 318 1.81 16.36 -7.15
CA GLN A 318 1.75 16.58 -5.71
C GLN A 318 0.57 17.46 -5.31
N ASP A 319 0.06 17.23 -4.09
CA ASP A 319 -0.89 18.09 -3.37
C ASP A 319 -0.30 18.43 -1.98
N PRO A 320 0.52 19.49 -1.89
CA PRO A 320 1.14 19.88 -0.61
C PRO A 320 0.14 20.26 0.48
N GLN A 321 -1.08 20.64 0.11
CA GLN A 321 -2.16 20.93 1.06
C GLN A 321 -2.78 19.67 1.67
N GLY A 322 -2.50 18.49 1.11
CA GLY A 322 -2.97 17.22 1.64
C GLY A 322 -4.48 17.01 1.54
N ARG A 323 -5.16 17.63 0.57
CA ARG A 323 -6.60 17.42 0.31
C ARG A 323 -6.89 15.97 -0.09
N LEU A 324 -5.95 15.37 -0.82
CA LEU A 324 -5.97 13.95 -1.16
C LEU A 324 -5.37 13.07 -0.06
N GLY A 325 -4.89 13.68 1.04
CA GLY A 325 -4.48 12.99 2.25
C GLY A 325 -3.35 12.00 2.04
N ILE A 326 -3.57 10.75 2.47
CA ILE A 326 -2.69 9.61 2.26
C ILE A 326 -3.03 9.01 0.90
N THR A 327 -2.23 9.30 -0.13
CA THR A 327 -2.42 8.69 -1.46
C THR A 327 -1.94 7.26 -1.46
N THR A 328 -2.75 6.37 -2.02
CA THR A 328 -2.47 4.92 -2.03
C THR A 328 -2.21 4.38 -3.43
N GLY A 329 -2.90 4.88 -4.45
CA GLY A 329 -2.77 4.43 -5.82
C GLY A 329 -3.25 5.46 -6.82
N GLY A 330 -3.03 5.18 -8.09
CA GLY A 330 -3.57 5.99 -9.17
C GLY A 330 -3.54 5.28 -10.50
N LYS A 331 -4.61 5.49 -11.29
CA LYS A 331 -4.83 4.81 -12.55
C LYS A 331 -5.46 5.71 -13.59
N ILE A 332 -5.03 5.57 -14.84
CA ILE A 332 -5.69 6.17 -16.00
C ILE A 332 -6.84 5.27 -16.45
N ALA A 333 -8.02 5.86 -16.59
CA ALA A 333 -9.16 5.23 -17.20
C ALA A 333 -9.80 6.19 -18.24
N GLY A 334 -9.69 5.84 -19.51
CA GLY A 334 -10.04 6.74 -20.61
C GLY A 334 -9.18 8.01 -20.62
N ASP A 335 -9.81 9.16 -20.53
CA ASP A 335 -9.16 10.48 -20.50
C ASP A 335 -8.97 11.03 -19.06
N GLN A 336 -9.27 10.22 -18.03
CA GLN A 336 -9.21 10.63 -16.64
C GLN A 336 -8.11 9.88 -15.89
N PHE A 337 -7.41 10.60 -15.01
CA PHE A 337 -6.52 10.05 -14.00
C PHE A 337 -7.21 10.08 -12.64
N TYR A 338 -7.27 8.93 -12.00
CA TYR A 338 -7.83 8.74 -10.68
C TYR A 338 -6.72 8.61 -9.65
N VAL A 339 -6.88 9.25 -8.49
CA VAL A 339 -5.92 9.20 -7.37
C VAL A 339 -6.66 8.74 -6.12
N MET A 340 -6.27 7.59 -5.59
CA MET A 340 -6.95 6.92 -4.51
C MET A 340 -6.36 7.32 -3.14
N THR A 341 -7.14 7.11 -2.07
CA THR A 341 -6.77 7.54 -0.71
C THR A 341 -7.12 6.50 0.35
N LEU A 342 -6.30 6.40 1.40
CA LEU A 342 -6.46 5.40 2.46
C LEU A 342 -7.58 5.73 3.46
N ASP A 343 -7.73 7.00 3.85
CA ASP A 343 -8.59 7.40 4.99
C ASP A 343 -9.45 8.63 4.71
N SER A 344 -9.43 9.14 3.48
CA SER A 344 -10.33 10.23 3.06
C SER A 344 -11.69 9.66 2.63
N PRO A 345 -12.78 10.46 2.76
CA PRO A 345 -14.09 10.07 2.24
C PRO A 345 -14.21 10.33 0.73
N TRP A 346 -13.13 10.59 0.03
CA TRP A 346 -13.08 10.89 -1.40
C TRP A 346 -11.80 10.35 -2.03
N PHE A 347 -11.82 10.26 -3.35
CA PHE A 347 -10.66 10.09 -4.22
C PHE A 347 -10.55 11.28 -5.17
N GLY A 348 -9.38 11.47 -5.78
CA GLY A 348 -9.14 12.50 -6.77
C GLY A 348 -9.46 12.03 -8.19
N ARG A 349 -9.94 12.94 -9.06
CA ARG A 349 -10.06 12.72 -10.50
C ARG A 349 -9.64 13.98 -11.26
N MET A 350 -8.83 13.83 -12.29
CA MET A 350 -8.43 14.94 -13.17
C MET A 350 -8.27 14.47 -14.61
N PRO A 351 -8.48 15.33 -15.61
CA PRO A 351 -8.17 15.02 -16.98
C PRO A 351 -6.68 14.68 -17.18
N VAL A 352 -6.37 13.68 -17.98
CA VAL A 352 -4.97 13.35 -18.32
C VAL A 352 -4.28 14.53 -19.02
N SER A 353 -5.05 15.35 -19.79
CA SER A 353 -4.54 16.57 -20.41
C SER A 353 -4.05 17.65 -19.44
N ASP A 354 -4.47 17.60 -18.19
CA ASP A 354 -4.09 18.58 -17.17
C ASP A 354 -2.84 18.12 -16.35
N MET A 355 -2.32 16.95 -16.67
CA MET A 355 -1.04 16.48 -16.11
C MET A 355 0.12 17.21 -16.80
N PRO A 356 1.10 17.74 -16.03
CA PRO A 356 2.26 18.44 -16.59
C PRO A 356 3.19 17.53 -17.40
#